data_c65de25a058d7e8bdd09c8bf8c24c12c
#
_entry.id   c65de25a058d7e8bdd09c8bf8c24c12c
#
_cell.length_a   1.000
_cell.length_b   1.000
_cell.length_c   1.000
_cell.angle_alpha   90.00
_cell.angle_beta   90.00
_cell.angle_gamma   90.00
#
_symmetry.space_group_name_H-M   'P 1'
#
loop_
_entity.id
_entity.type
_entity.pdbx_description
1 polymer ?
#
loop_
_entity_poly.entity_id
_entity_poly.type
_entity_poly.pdbx_seq_one_letter_code
_entity_poly.pdbx_strand_id
1 'polypeptide(L)'
;MSLTAEKTATSVGRVARVTGPVVDIEFPHDSIPDIYNALKTTITIEGESTEITLEVAQHLGDDLVRAISLKPTDGMVRGQEVRNTGGPITVPVGDVTKGKVFNVTGDVLNGVPGETVEVSERWGIHRQAPSFDQLESKTQMFETGIKVIDLLTPYVQGGKIGLFGGAGVGKTVLIQEMIQRVAQDHGGVSVFAGVGERTREGNDLIHEMEEAGVFDKTALVFGQMDEPPGTRLRVALSALTMAEYFRDVQKQDVLLFIDNIFRFTQAGSEVSTLLGRMPSAVGYQPNLADEMGILQERITSTRGHSITSLQAIYVPADDYTDPAPATTFAHLDATTELSREIASKGLYPAVDPLASTSRILDPRYIGADHYRVATAVKQILQKNKELQEIIAILGVDELSEEDKVVVSRARRIQQFLSQNTYMAKKFTGVEGSTVPIKETIESFDAIVKGDFDHVAEQAFFNVGGIGDVEEKWAQIQKENA
;
A
#
# COMPACT_ATOMS: atom_id res chain seq x y z
N MET A 1 -9.26 -20.37 31.61
CA MET A 1 -8.99 -21.79 31.32
C MET A 1 -7.74 -21.85 30.46
N SER A 2 -6.65 -22.31 31.03
CA SER A 2 -5.37 -22.48 30.32
C SER A 2 -5.49 -23.69 29.41
N LEU A 3 -5.57 -23.45 28.09
CA LEU A 3 -5.39 -24.48 27.10
C LEU A 3 -3.87 -24.68 26.97
N THR A 4 -3.36 -25.70 27.63
CA THR A 4 -2.04 -26.26 27.35
C THR A 4 -2.02 -26.70 25.89
N ALA A 5 -1.22 -26.03 25.07
CA ALA A 5 -0.92 -26.46 23.71
C ALA A 5 -0.25 -27.85 23.82
N GLU A 6 -1.00 -28.90 23.52
CA GLU A 6 -0.38 -30.18 23.17
C GLU A 6 0.53 -29.93 21.99
N LYS A 7 1.81 -30.21 22.15
CA LYS A 7 2.75 -30.33 21.04
C LYS A 7 2.20 -31.40 20.10
N THR A 8 1.51 -30.98 19.05
CA THR A 8 1.10 -31.89 17.97
C THR A 8 2.38 -32.56 17.44
N ALA A 9 2.44 -33.84 17.54
CA ALA A 9 3.57 -34.61 17.03
C ALA A 9 3.75 -34.27 15.53
N THR A 10 4.93 -33.89 15.16
CA THR A 10 5.30 -33.59 13.77
C THR A 10 5.09 -34.86 12.95
N SER A 11 4.03 -34.90 12.13
CA SER A 11 3.78 -36.01 11.23
C SER A 11 4.62 -35.89 9.97
N VAL A 12 5.00 -37.05 9.45
CA VAL A 12 5.77 -37.18 8.21
C VAL A 12 4.90 -37.85 7.16
N GLY A 13 4.73 -37.17 6.05
CA GLY A 13 4.04 -37.67 4.87
C GLY A 13 5.02 -37.94 3.71
N ARG A 14 4.46 -38.39 2.60
CA ARG A 14 5.22 -38.67 1.39
C ARG A 14 4.55 -38.08 0.18
N VAL A 15 5.34 -37.52 -0.72
CA VAL A 15 4.85 -36.99 -2.00
C VAL A 15 4.20 -38.08 -2.81
N ALA A 16 2.92 -37.93 -3.13
CA ALA A 16 2.16 -38.84 -4.00
C ALA A 16 2.22 -38.36 -5.46
N ARG A 17 2.08 -37.06 -5.71
CA ARG A 17 2.08 -36.48 -7.05
C ARG A 17 2.55 -35.05 -7.03
N VAL A 18 3.28 -34.65 -8.07
CA VAL A 18 3.70 -33.26 -8.31
C VAL A 18 3.14 -32.81 -9.65
N THR A 19 2.46 -31.66 -9.67
CA THR A 19 1.89 -31.05 -10.88
C THR A 19 2.18 -29.54 -10.85
N GLY A 20 3.32 -29.14 -11.38
CA GLY A 20 3.79 -27.76 -11.22
C GLY A 20 3.93 -27.39 -9.74
N PRO A 21 3.41 -26.25 -9.28
CA PRO A 21 3.49 -25.85 -7.88
C PRO A 21 2.50 -26.61 -6.95
N VAL A 22 1.67 -27.48 -7.48
CA VAL A 22 0.71 -28.29 -6.70
C VAL A 22 1.30 -29.65 -6.38
N VAL A 23 1.30 -30.00 -5.11
CA VAL A 23 1.84 -31.25 -4.60
C VAL A 23 0.78 -31.99 -3.78
N ASP A 24 0.47 -33.22 -4.16
CA ASP A 24 -0.39 -34.12 -3.38
C ASP A 24 0.50 -34.98 -2.49
N ILE A 25 0.18 -35.02 -1.19
CA ILE A 25 0.99 -35.66 -0.17
C ILE A 25 0.11 -36.60 0.65
N GLU A 26 0.57 -37.82 0.84
CA GLU A 26 -0.07 -38.84 1.68
C GLU A 26 0.49 -38.74 3.10
N PHE A 27 -0.40 -38.66 4.08
CA PHE A 27 -0.07 -38.69 5.50
C PHE A 27 -0.68 -39.88 6.20
N PRO A 28 -0.14 -40.31 7.33
CA PRO A 28 -0.81 -41.36 8.17
C PRO A 28 -2.20 -40.89 8.58
N HIS A 29 -3.16 -41.81 8.59
CA HIS A 29 -4.59 -41.53 8.84
C HIS A 29 -4.86 -40.67 10.08
N ASP A 30 -4.13 -40.92 11.15
CA ASP A 30 -4.31 -40.22 12.45
C ASP A 30 -3.54 -38.89 12.56
N SER A 31 -2.88 -38.46 11.50
CA SER A 31 -1.99 -37.29 11.56
C SER A 31 -2.02 -36.42 10.29
N ILE A 32 -3.20 -36.28 9.71
CA ILE A 32 -3.42 -35.44 8.52
C ILE A 32 -3.27 -33.97 8.92
N PRO A 33 -2.45 -33.17 8.20
CA PRO A 33 -2.28 -31.75 8.47
C PRO A 33 -3.57 -30.96 8.28
N ASP A 34 -3.78 -29.96 9.12
CA ASP A 34 -4.87 -29.00 8.94
C ASP A 34 -4.62 -28.09 7.71
N ILE A 35 -5.70 -27.53 7.18
CA ILE A 35 -5.63 -26.53 6.12
C ILE A 35 -4.82 -25.32 6.63
N TYR A 36 -3.99 -24.76 5.75
CA TYR A 36 -3.00 -23.72 6.02
C TYR A 36 -1.76 -24.15 6.80
N ASN A 37 -1.64 -25.40 7.24
CA ASN A 37 -0.40 -25.86 7.83
C ASN A 37 0.76 -25.72 6.83
N ALA A 38 1.90 -25.27 7.32
CA ALA A 38 3.14 -25.26 6.59
C ALA A 38 3.78 -26.65 6.64
N LEU A 39 4.15 -27.14 5.48
CA LEU A 39 4.86 -28.41 5.29
C LEU A 39 6.27 -28.12 4.78
N LYS A 40 7.24 -28.91 5.18
CA LYS A 40 8.61 -28.75 4.76
C LYS A 40 9.18 -30.01 4.14
N THR A 41 9.87 -29.85 3.03
CA THR A 41 10.60 -30.92 2.36
C THR A 41 11.93 -30.37 1.83
N THR A 42 12.88 -31.25 1.55
CA THR A 42 14.18 -30.85 1.02
C THR A 42 14.32 -31.43 -0.39
N ILE A 43 14.66 -30.57 -1.33
CA ILE A 43 15.00 -30.96 -2.70
C ILE A 43 16.52 -30.83 -2.86
N THR A 44 17.12 -31.84 -3.49
CA THR A 44 18.57 -31.83 -3.80
C THR A 44 18.72 -31.84 -5.32
N ILE A 45 19.36 -30.80 -5.85
CA ILE A 45 19.68 -30.66 -7.28
C ILE A 45 21.19 -30.43 -7.40
N GLU A 46 21.86 -31.21 -8.21
CA GLU A 46 23.32 -31.10 -8.46
C GLU A 46 24.18 -31.09 -7.19
N GLY A 47 23.69 -31.70 -6.10
CA GLY A 47 24.39 -31.76 -4.82
C GLY A 47 24.07 -30.60 -3.86
N GLU A 48 23.33 -29.60 -4.30
CA GLU A 48 22.81 -28.54 -3.43
C GLU A 48 21.43 -28.89 -2.90
N SER A 49 21.26 -28.78 -1.58
CA SER A 49 20.01 -29.07 -0.91
C SER A 49 19.28 -27.80 -0.51
N THR A 50 18.04 -27.67 -0.93
CA THR A 50 17.18 -26.51 -0.63
C THR A 50 15.93 -26.97 0.11
N GLU A 51 15.66 -26.36 1.26
CA GLU A 51 14.39 -26.57 1.96
C GLU A 51 13.26 -25.80 1.24
N ILE A 52 12.16 -26.50 1.03
CA ILE A 52 10.96 -25.96 0.38
C ILE A 52 9.81 -26.00 1.36
N THR A 53 9.07 -24.90 1.45
CA THR A 53 7.85 -24.80 2.21
C THR A 53 6.64 -24.94 1.28
N LEU A 54 5.67 -25.75 1.71
CA LEU A 54 4.38 -25.90 1.06
C LEU A 54 3.28 -25.52 2.05
N GLU A 55 2.16 -25.08 1.55
CA GLU A 55 0.97 -24.77 2.37
C GLU A 55 -0.18 -25.71 1.99
N VAL A 56 -0.79 -26.35 2.97
CA VAL A 56 -1.95 -27.19 2.76
C VAL A 56 -3.13 -26.36 2.30
N ALA A 57 -3.68 -26.68 1.13
CA ALA A 57 -4.79 -25.96 0.51
C ALA A 57 -6.11 -26.73 0.56
N GLN A 58 -6.06 -28.05 0.45
CA GLN A 58 -7.25 -28.93 0.41
C GLN A 58 -6.97 -30.29 1.05
N HIS A 59 -8.00 -30.86 1.64
CA HIS A 59 -8.06 -32.30 1.94
C HIS A 59 -8.75 -33.02 0.77
N LEU A 60 -8.10 -34.03 0.21
CA LEU A 60 -8.64 -34.76 -0.94
C LEU A 60 -9.40 -36.02 -0.54
N GLY A 61 -9.35 -36.44 0.73
CA GLY A 61 -9.77 -37.74 1.20
C GLY A 61 -8.67 -38.80 1.02
N ASP A 62 -8.92 -40.01 1.48
CA ASP A 62 -7.98 -41.15 1.38
C ASP A 62 -6.54 -40.80 1.85
N ASP A 63 -6.47 -40.11 2.99
CA ASP A 63 -5.21 -39.69 3.63
C ASP A 63 -4.34 -38.73 2.78
N LEU A 64 -4.89 -38.14 1.72
CA LEU A 64 -4.23 -37.21 0.83
C LEU A 64 -4.59 -35.77 1.16
N VAL A 65 -3.55 -34.92 1.16
CA VAL A 65 -3.68 -33.45 1.18
C VAL A 65 -3.09 -32.88 -0.08
N ARG A 66 -3.67 -31.78 -0.56
CA ARG A 66 -3.14 -30.99 -1.64
C ARG A 66 -2.53 -29.72 -1.08
N ALA A 67 -1.27 -29.50 -1.42
CA ALA A 67 -0.52 -28.35 -0.98
C ALA A 67 0.00 -27.52 -2.15
N ILE A 68 0.20 -26.23 -1.92
CA ILE A 68 0.81 -25.29 -2.87
C ILE A 68 2.25 -25.01 -2.42
N SER A 69 3.19 -25.19 -3.34
CA SER A 69 4.58 -24.87 -3.08
C SER A 69 4.85 -23.37 -3.14
N LEU A 70 5.66 -22.87 -2.22
CA LEU A 70 6.15 -21.48 -2.20
C LEU A 70 7.44 -21.28 -2.99
N LYS A 71 8.05 -22.36 -3.46
CA LYS A 71 9.24 -22.35 -4.32
C LYS A 71 9.03 -23.30 -5.50
N PRO A 72 9.83 -23.21 -6.57
CA PRO A 72 9.78 -24.18 -7.66
C PRO A 72 9.92 -25.64 -7.16
N THR A 73 9.18 -26.53 -7.76
CA THR A 73 9.14 -27.96 -7.38
C THR A 73 10.09 -28.83 -8.21
N ASP A 74 10.94 -28.22 -9.04
CA ASP A 74 11.91 -28.94 -9.83
C ASP A 74 12.83 -29.80 -8.96
N GLY A 75 12.98 -31.05 -9.34
CA GLY A 75 13.74 -32.01 -8.55
C GLY A 75 12.97 -32.73 -7.43
N MET A 76 11.69 -32.37 -7.20
CA MET A 76 10.84 -33.08 -6.24
C MET A 76 10.39 -34.41 -6.83
N VAL A 77 10.50 -35.49 -6.04
CA VAL A 77 10.20 -36.84 -6.51
C VAL A 77 9.09 -37.48 -5.70
N ARG A 78 8.36 -38.37 -6.33
CA ARG A 78 7.36 -39.22 -5.63
C ARG A 78 8.01 -40.05 -4.52
N GLY A 79 7.33 -40.16 -3.38
CA GLY A 79 7.82 -40.87 -2.20
C GLY A 79 8.76 -40.07 -1.33
N GLN A 80 9.14 -38.82 -1.72
CA GLN A 80 9.94 -37.93 -0.92
C GLN A 80 9.25 -37.56 0.39
N GLU A 81 10.00 -37.48 1.45
CA GLU A 81 9.46 -37.14 2.77
C GLU A 81 9.06 -35.68 2.87
N VAL A 82 7.91 -35.44 3.50
CA VAL A 82 7.37 -34.12 3.77
C VAL A 82 6.98 -34.05 5.24
N ARG A 83 7.51 -33.10 5.95
CA ARG A 83 7.26 -32.92 7.38
C ARG A 83 6.21 -31.86 7.63
N ASN A 84 5.19 -32.18 8.41
CA ASN A 84 4.22 -31.20 8.91
C ASN A 84 4.87 -30.39 10.05
N THR A 85 4.85 -29.07 9.98
CA THR A 85 5.37 -28.20 11.04
C THR A 85 4.41 -28.05 12.22
N GLY A 86 3.15 -28.52 12.07
CA GLY A 86 2.11 -28.42 13.11
C GLY A 86 1.42 -27.07 13.21
N GLY A 87 1.67 -26.16 12.30
CA GLY A 87 1.05 -24.84 12.27
C GLY A 87 1.21 -24.12 10.93
N PRO A 88 0.65 -22.93 10.78
CA PRO A 88 0.73 -22.16 9.54
C PRO A 88 2.17 -21.62 9.29
N ILE A 89 2.35 -21.03 8.12
CA ILE A 89 3.55 -20.22 7.82
C ILE A 89 3.68 -19.15 8.88
N THR A 90 4.88 -18.97 9.42
CA THR A 90 5.20 -17.95 10.42
C THR A 90 6.21 -16.96 9.88
N VAL A 91 6.19 -15.74 10.44
CA VAL A 91 7.17 -14.71 10.15
C VAL A 91 7.71 -14.13 11.45
N PRO A 92 8.97 -13.65 11.48
CA PRO A 92 9.50 -12.91 12.64
C PRO A 92 8.72 -11.62 12.83
N VAL A 93 8.56 -11.18 14.06
CA VAL A 93 7.84 -9.97 14.43
C VAL A 93 8.65 -9.13 15.43
N GLY A 94 8.33 -7.85 15.53
CA GLY A 94 8.97 -6.92 16.47
C GLY A 94 10.11 -6.12 15.85
N ASP A 95 10.90 -5.49 16.70
CA ASP A 95 11.98 -4.58 16.28
C ASP A 95 13.05 -5.23 15.42
N VAL A 96 13.21 -6.55 15.51
CA VAL A 96 14.15 -7.32 14.68
C VAL A 96 13.82 -7.22 13.18
N THR A 97 12.59 -6.87 12.82
CA THR A 97 12.16 -6.74 11.42
C THR A 97 12.56 -5.42 10.79
N LYS A 98 12.83 -4.38 11.59
CA LYS A 98 13.21 -3.06 11.10
C LYS A 98 14.57 -3.09 10.41
N GLY A 99 14.69 -2.40 9.28
CA GLY A 99 15.91 -2.37 8.48
C GLY A 99 16.25 -3.69 7.80
N LYS A 100 15.26 -4.56 7.60
CA LYS A 100 15.45 -5.87 6.98
C LYS A 100 14.45 -6.11 5.85
N VAL A 101 14.90 -6.95 4.93
CA VAL A 101 14.12 -7.42 3.78
C VAL A 101 13.89 -8.91 3.96
N PHE A 102 12.62 -9.32 3.89
CA PHE A 102 12.19 -10.70 4.10
C PHE A 102 11.52 -11.29 2.87
N ASN A 103 11.56 -12.61 2.75
CA ASN A 103 10.68 -13.35 1.88
C ASN A 103 9.35 -13.70 2.58
N VAL A 104 8.49 -14.44 1.91
CA VAL A 104 7.17 -14.84 2.42
C VAL A 104 7.22 -15.68 3.71
N THR A 105 8.28 -16.44 3.92
CA THR A 105 8.51 -17.30 5.10
C THR A 105 9.30 -16.60 6.21
N GLY A 106 9.64 -15.31 6.00
CA GLY A 106 10.36 -14.51 6.97
C GLY A 106 11.86 -14.78 7.05
N ASP A 107 12.43 -15.33 5.97
CA ASP A 107 13.89 -15.42 5.85
C ASP A 107 14.45 -14.07 5.41
N VAL A 108 15.56 -13.65 5.98
CA VAL A 108 16.21 -12.38 5.66
C VAL A 108 16.94 -12.45 4.32
N LEU A 109 16.63 -11.53 3.42
CA LEU A 109 17.21 -11.46 2.08
C LEU A 109 18.43 -10.54 1.98
N ASN A 110 18.52 -9.53 2.84
CA ASN A 110 19.61 -8.55 2.87
C ASN A 110 20.63 -8.79 3.99
N GLY A 111 20.66 -10.01 4.57
CA GLY A 111 21.59 -10.37 5.61
C GLY A 111 23.02 -10.56 5.10
N VAL A 112 24.00 -10.34 5.98
CA VAL A 112 25.39 -10.69 5.70
C VAL A 112 25.57 -12.21 5.77
N PRO A 113 26.24 -12.85 4.81
CA PRO A 113 26.48 -14.29 4.87
C PRO A 113 27.13 -14.72 6.18
N GLY A 114 26.46 -15.62 6.92
CA GLY A 114 26.92 -16.08 8.24
C GLY A 114 26.40 -15.29 9.44
N GLU A 115 25.65 -14.22 9.23
CA GLU A 115 24.95 -13.51 10.29
C GLU A 115 23.69 -14.28 10.71
N THR A 116 23.56 -14.57 11.98
CA THR A 116 22.36 -15.16 12.57
C THR A 116 21.50 -14.04 13.13
N VAL A 117 20.34 -13.82 12.58
CA VAL A 117 19.35 -12.90 13.15
C VAL A 117 18.62 -13.63 14.27
N GLU A 118 18.83 -13.20 15.51
CA GLU A 118 18.08 -13.73 16.65
C GLU A 118 16.63 -13.25 16.60
N VAL A 119 15.70 -14.18 16.36
CA VAL A 119 14.26 -13.93 16.34
C VAL A 119 13.68 -14.39 17.67
N SER A 120 13.19 -13.45 18.46
CA SER A 120 12.59 -13.73 19.77
C SER A 120 11.18 -14.30 19.65
N GLU A 121 10.42 -13.89 18.65
CA GLU A 121 9.02 -14.26 18.47
C GLU A 121 8.65 -14.36 16.97
N ARG A 122 7.82 -15.34 16.65
CA ARG A 122 7.25 -15.53 15.31
C ARG A 122 5.75 -15.68 15.40
N TRP A 123 5.04 -15.07 14.48
CA TRP A 123 3.57 -15.16 14.38
C TRP A 123 3.13 -15.83 13.09
N GLY A 124 2.06 -16.61 13.18
CA GLY A 124 1.41 -17.19 12.01
C GLY A 124 0.76 -16.13 11.13
N ILE A 125 0.86 -16.28 9.81
CA ILE A 125 0.33 -15.30 8.86
C ILE A 125 -1.20 -15.37 8.69
N HIS A 126 -1.81 -16.50 9.02
CA HIS A 126 -3.26 -16.68 8.98
C HIS A 126 -3.87 -16.27 10.33
N ARG A 127 -4.18 -14.99 10.45
CA ARG A 127 -4.78 -14.41 11.64
C ARG A 127 -6.18 -13.92 11.34
N GLN A 128 -7.03 -13.88 12.34
CA GLN A 128 -8.35 -13.28 12.23
C GLN A 128 -8.27 -11.77 12.36
N ALA A 129 -9.21 -11.07 11.72
CA ALA A 129 -9.40 -9.66 11.92
C ALA A 129 -9.73 -9.36 13.39
N PRO A 130 -9.42 -8.15 13.90
CA PRO A 130 -9.83 -7.74 15.24
C PRO A 130 -11.34 -7.89 15.42
N SER A 131 -11.76 -8.36 16.59
CA SER A 131 -13.17 -8.46 16.91
C SER A 131 -13.82 -7.09 17.04
N PHE A 132 -15.15 -7.03 16.85
CA PHE A 132 -15.88 -5.76 16.83
C PHE A 132 -15.68 -4.90 18.10
N ASP A 133 -15.56 -5.54 19.26
CA ASP A 133 -15.30 -4.87 20.54
C ASP A 133 -13.89 -4.28 20.68
N GLN A 134 -12.94 -4.69 19.85
CA GLN A 134 -11.57 -4.18 19.83
C GLN A 134 -11.39 -2.98 18.90
N LEU A 135 -12.33 -2.75 17.99
CA LEU A 135 -12.23 -1.67 17.01
C LEU A 135 -12.34 -0.29 17.65
N GLU A 136 -11.62 0.67 17.08
CA GLU A 136 -11.79 2.08 17.40
C GLU A 136 -13.12 2.59 16.80
N SER A 137 -13.93 3.19 17.64
CA SER A 137 -15.23 3.72 17.22
C SER A 137 -15.17 5.10 16.59
N LYS A 138 -14.09 5.84 16.83
CA LYS A 138 -13.93 7.22 16.36
C LYS A 138 -13.13 7.26 15.07
N THR A 139 -13.77 7.71 14.00
CA THR A 139 -13.09 7.99 12.74
C THR A 139 -12.25 9.27 12.88
N GLN A 140 -10.96 9.17 12.59
CA GLN A 140 -10.02 10.28 12.64
C GLN A 140 -9.32 10.44 11.30
N MET A 141 -8.99 11.70 10.98
CA MET A 141 -8.16 12.02 9.82
C MET A 141 -6.70 11.66 10.09
N PHE A 142 -6.05 11.03 9.13
CA PHE A 142 -4.61 10.84 9.10
C PHE A 142 -3.97 12.02 8.38
N GLU A 143 -3.36 12.93 9.13
CA GLU A 143 -2.74 14.14 8.61
C GLU A 143 -1.38 13.81 7.98
N THR A 144 -1.23 14.11 6.68
CA THR A 144 -0.01 13.82 5.93
C THR A 144 0.95 14.99 5.85
N GLY A 145 0.48 16.20 6.09
CA GLY A 145 1.22 17.44 5.86
C GLY A 145 1.36 17.80 4.38
N ILE A 146 0.70 17.07 3.49
CA ILE A 146 0.64 17.35 2.05
C ILE A 146 -0.68 18.03 1.73
N LYS A 147 -0.62 19.27 1.28
CA LYS A 147 -1.80 20.14 1.09
C LYS A 147 -2.90 19.51 0.25
N VAL A 148 -2.55 18.97 -0.91
CA VAL A 148 -3.54 18.42 -1.85
C VAL A 148 -4.27 17.21 -1.25
N ILE A 149 -3.58 16.36 -0.50
CA ILE A 149 -4.15 15.20 0.14
C ILE A 149 -5.03 15.64 1.32
N ASP A 150 -4.46 16.38 2.25
CA ASP A 150 -5.14 16.73 3.50
C ASP A 150 -6.37 17.60 3.29
N LEU A 151 -6.33 18.52 2.32
CA LEU A 151 -7.47 19.39 2.03
C LEU A 151 -8.58 18.68 1.24
N LEU A 152 -8.23 18.02 0.15
CA LEU A 152 -9.19 17.61 -0.89
C LEU A 152 -9.53 16.12 -0.86
N THR A 153 -8.61 15.30 -0.37
CA THR A 153 -8.75 13.84 -0.32
C THR A 153 -8.19 13.27 0.98
N PRO A 154 -8.64 13.75 2.15
CA PRO A 154 -8.05 13.40 3.43
C PRO A 154 -8.08 11.90 3.69
N TYR A 155 -6.98 11.37 4.23
CA TYR A 155 -6.85 9.97 4.59
C TYR A 155 -7.50 9.66 5.93
N VAL A 156 -7.98 8.45 6.08
CA VAL A 156 -8.56 7.93 7.32
C VAL A 156 -7.49 7.18 8.10
N GLN A 157 -7.31 7.52 9.36
CA GLN A 157 -6.45 6.75 10.26
C GLN A 157 -7.03 5.33 10.44
N GLY A 158 -6.20 4.31 10.18
CA GLY A 158 -6.66 2.92 10.12
C GLY A 158 -7.50 2.59 8.89
N GLY A 159 -7.53 3.48 7.91
CA GLY A 159 -8.23 3.30 6.64
C GLY A 159 -7.36 2.67 5.56
N LYS A 160 -8.03 2.36 4.46
CA LYS A 160 -7.44 1.76 3.27
C LYS A 160 -7.50 2.76 2.13
N ILE A 161 -6.35 3.17 1.65
CA ILE A 161 -6.21 4.16 0.57
C ILE A 161 -5.73 3.46 -0.69
N GLY A 162 -6.50 3.58 -1.76
CA GLY A 162 -6.09 3.14 -3.08
C GLY A 162 -5.24 4.19 -3.78
N LEU A 163 -4.07 3.78 -4.27
CA LEU A 163 -3.16 4.64 -5.04
C LEU A 163 -3.17 4.19 -6.50
N PHE A 164 -3.68 5.06 -7.36
CA PHE A 164 -3.78 4.85 -8.80
C PHE A 164 -2.79 5.72 -9.55
N GLY A 165 -2.37 5.27 -10.70
CA GLY A 165 -1.52 6.06 -11.60
C GLY A 165 -0.74 5.19 -12.55
N GLY A 166 -0.51 5.71 -13.74
CA GLY A 166 0.35 5.08 -14.74
C GLY A 166 1.83 5.10 -14.34
N ALA A 167 2.67 4.58 -15.22
CA ALA A 167 4.11 4.63 -15.02
C ALA A 167 4.63 6.09 -15.09
N GLY A 168 5.59 6.43 -14.24
CA GLY A 168 6.31 7.71 -14.28
C GLY A 168 5.56 8.92 -13.72
N VAL A 169 4.48 8.71 -12.97
CA VAL A 169 3.71 9.81 -12.35
C VAL A 169 4.12 10.12 -10.90
N GLY A 170 5.15 9.45 -10.38
CA GLY A 170 5.69 9.68 -9.04
C GLY A 170 5.07 8.81 -7.94
N LYS A 171 4.48 7.66 -8.29
CA LYS A 171 3.89 6.74 -7.30
C LYS A 171 4.90 6.30 -6.23
N THR A 172 6.06 5.81 -6.64
CA THR A 172 7.12 5.37 -5.72
C THR A 172 7.62 6.52 -4.86
N VAL A 173 7.80 7.70 -5.45
CA VAL A 173 8.23 8.92 -4.72
C VAL A 173 7.20 9.30 -3.66
N LEU A 174 5.90 9.21 -3.97
CA LEU A 174 4.85 9.47 -2.97
C LEU A 174 4.87 8.46 -1.82
N ILE A 175 5.08 7.18 -2.11
CA ILE A 175 5.20 6.12 -1.10
C ILE A 175 6.39 6.43 -0.16
N GLN A 176 7.55 6.72 -0.72
CA GLN A 176 8.75 7.08 0.04
C GLN A 176 8.54 8.35 0.87
N GLU A 177 7.90 9.35 0.30
CA GLU A 177 7.54 10.59 1.00
C GLU A 177 6.64 10.31 2.21
N MET A 178 5.66 9.42 2.07
CA MET A 178 4.78 9.02 3.17
C MET A 178 5.54 8.27 4.26
N ILE A 179 6.47 7.37 3.90
CA ILE A 179 7.33 6.68 4.86
C ILE A 179 8.18 7.69 5.64
N GLN A 180 8.78 8.65 4.95
CA GLN A 180 9.58 9.70 5.56
C GLN A 180 8.77 10.52 6.57
N ARG A 181 7.57 10.94 6.18
CA ARG A 181 6.68 11.74 7.04
C ARG A 181 6.20 10.99 8.27
N VAL A 182 5.81 9.73 8.11
CA VAL A 182 5.44 8.87 9.25
C VAL A 182 6.60 8.69 10.21
N ALA A 183 7.80 8.48 9.69
CA ALA A 183 8.99 8.31 10.51
C ALA A 183 9.37 9.58 11.29
N GLN A 184 9.20 10.75 10.70
CA GLN A 184 9.56 12.04 11.30
C GLN A 184 8.45 12.61 12.18
N ASP A 185 7.22 12.64 11.68
CA ASP A 185 6.13 13.41 12.31
C ASP A 185 5.29 12.58 13.27
N HIS A 186 5.17 11.27 13.06
CA HIS A 186 4.33 10.38 13.85
C HIS A 186 5.10 9.38 14.72
N GLY A 187 6.43 9.30 14.58
CA GLY A 187 7.25 8.32 15.31
C GLY A 187 6.85 6.86 15.05
N GLY A 188 6.10 6.62 13.97
CA GLY A 188 5.51 5.34 13.62
C GLY A 188 6.48 4.42 12.85
N VAL A 189 6.00 3.22 12.59
CA VAL A 189 6.70 2.18 11.82
C VAL A 189 6.02 2.00 10.48
N SER A 190 6.80 1.73 9.45
CA SER A 190 6.30 1.38 8.14
C SER A 190 6.62 -0.06 7.80
N VAL A 191 5.70 -0.73 7.12
CA VAL A 191 5.88 -2.08 6.56
C VAL A 191 5.53 -2.01 5.08
N PHE A 192 6.39 -2.56 4.25
CA PHE A 192 6.20 -2.58 2.80
C PHE A 192 6.03 -4.01 2.31
N ALA A 193 4.95 -4.29 1.60
CA ALA A 193 4.69 -5.56 0.93
C ALA A 193 4.86 -5.41 -0.58
N GLY A 194 5.92 -5.97 -1.13
CA GLY A 194 6.14 -6.07 -2.57
C GLY A 194 5.49 -7.32 -3.11
N VAL A 195 4.33 -7.19 -3.75
CA VAL A 195 3.52 -8.31 -4.23
C VAL A 195 3.63 -8.45 -5.74
N GLY A 196 4.38 -9.44 -6.20
CA GLY A 196 4.55 -9.73 -7.63
C GLY A 196 5.23 -8.60 -8.41
N GLU A 197 6.07 -7.81 -7.76
CA GLU A 197 6.84 -6.73 -8.39
C GLU A 197 8.16 -7.24 -8.98
N ARG A 198 8.76 -6.43 -9.83
CA ARG A 198 10.05 -6.75 -10.45
C ARG A 198 11.16 -6.66 -9.43
N THR A 199 12.07 -7.62 -9.44
CA THR A 199 13.24 -7.66 -8.55
C THR A 199 14.07 -6.38 -8.60
N ARG A 200 14.24 -5.81 -9.80
CA ARG A 200 14.96 -4.56 -9.98
C ARG A 200 14.29 -3.39 -9.25
N GLU A 201 12.98 -3.25 -9.38
CA GLU A 201 12.22 -2.16 -8.73
C GLU A 201 12.28 -2.27 -7.21
N GLY A 202 12.24 -3.51 -6.68
CA GLY A 202 12.41 -3.76 -5.25
C GLY A 202 13.82 -3.39 -4.76
N ASN A 203 14.85 -3.70 -5.53
CA ASN A 203 16.22 -3.34 -5.18
C ASN A 203 16.45 -1.82 -5.24
N ASP A 204 15.93 -1.16 -6.27
CA ASP A 204 16.01 0.30 -6.41
C ASP A 204 15.31 0.98 -5.21
N LEU A 205 14.13 0.50 -4.80
CA LEU A 205 13.40 1.00 -3.63
C LEU A 205 14.24 0.88 -2.34
N ILE A 206 14.91 -0.25 -2.11
CA ILE A 206 15.76 -0.45 -0.93
C ILE A 206 16.86 0.61 -0.89
N HIS A 207 17.60 0.79 -1.98
CA HIS A 207 18.67 1.78 -2.07
C HIS A 207 18.16 3.21 -1.86
N GLU A 208 17.04 3.56 -2.45
CA GLU A 208 16.43 4.87 -2.28
C GLU A 208 16.01 5.13 -0.83
N MET A 209 15.50 4.11 -0.13
CA MET A 209 15.13 4.19 1.28
C MET A 209 16.37 4.30 2.20
N GLU A 210 17.44 3.58 1.88
CA GLU A 210 18.73 3.70 2.59
C GLU A 210 19.29 5.12 2.46
N GLU A 211 19.31 5.66 1.24
CA GLU A 211 19.78 7.02 0.98
C GLU A 211 18.90 8.10 1.63
N ALA A 212 17.60 7.84 1.76
CA ALA A 212 16.67 8.72 2.45
C ALA A 212 16.77 8.63 3.98
N GLY A 213 17.47 7.62 4.51
CA GLY A 213 17.61 7.40 5.96
C GLY A 213 16.33 6.92 6.63
N VAL A 214 15.43 6.27 5.89
CA VAL A 214 14.15 5.73 6.42
C VAL A 214 14.14 4.21 6.48
N PHE A 215 15.13 3.55 5.92
CA PHE A 215 15.22 2.10 5.86
C PHE A 215 15.20 1.45 7.25
N ASP A 216 15.93 2.01 8.22
CA ASP A 216 16.03 1.48 9.59
C ASP A 216 14.70 1.49 10.37
N LYS A 217 13.69 2.19 9.86
CA LYS A 217 12.35 2.28 10.46
C LYS A 217 11.30 1.50 9.69
N THR A 218 11.72 0.73 8.69
CA THR A 218 10.82 0.03 7.77
C THR A 218 11.18 -1.46 7.72
N ALA A 219 10.15 -2.30 7.73
CA ALA A 219 10.27 -3.71 7.40
C ALA A 219 9.75 -3.95 5.97
N LEU A 220 10.51 -4.67 5.15
CA LEU A 220 10.13 -4.98 3.78
C LEU A 220 9.93 -6.48 3.61
N VAL A 221 8.87 -6.87 2.92
CA VAL A 221 8.57 -8.27 2.58
C VAL A 221 8.30 -8.36 1.10
N PHE A 222 9.08 -9.16 0.38
CA PHE A 222 8.95 -9.31 -1.06
C PHE A 222 8.53 -10.72 -1.47
N GLY A 223 7.56 -10.78 -2.39
CA GLY A 223 7.26 -11.95 -3.21
C GLY A 223 7.33 -11.53 -4.67
N GLN A 224 8.42 -11.87 -5.34
CA GLN A 224 8.78 -11.36 -6.65
C GLN A 224 7.89 -11.90 -7.76
N MET A 225 7.94 -11.24 -8.92
CA MET A 225 7.13 -11.60 -10.10
C MET A 225 7.42 -13.00 -10.64
N ASP A 226 8.66 -13.46 -10.51
CA ASP A 226 9.15 -14.77 -10.97
C ASP A 226 8.90 -15.91 -9.96
N GLU A 227 8.46 -15.58 -8.75
CA GLU A 227 8.15 -16.59 -7.73
C GLU A 227 6.79 -17.26 -7.98
N PRO A 228 6.61 -18.50 -7.49
CA PRO A 228 5.35 -19.23 -7.64
C PRO A 228 4.13 -18.46 -7.11
N PRO A 229 2.92 -18.75 -7.62
CA PRO A 229 1.71 -18.03 -7.24
C PRO A 229 1.38 -18.14 -5.74
N GLY A 230 1.75 -19.25 -5.08
CA GLY A 230 1.59 -19.39 -3.64
C GLY A 230 2.34 -18.31 -2.84
N THR A 231 3.56 -18.01 -3.22
CA THR A 231 4.37 -16.92 -2.61
C THR A 231 3.72 -15.56 -2.82
N ARG A 232 3.35 -15.24 -4.05
CA ARG A 232 2.71 -13.96 -4.38
C ARG A 232 1.35 -13.78 -3.68
N LEU A 233 0.64 -14.87 -3.43
CA LEU A 233 -0.64 -14.87 -2.70
C LEU A 233 -0.46 -14.63 -1.20
N ARG A 234 0.66 -15.04 -0.60
CA ARG A 234 0.88 -15.02 0.85
C ARG A 234 1.75 -13.88 1.35
N VAL A 235 2.56 -13.26 0.49
CA VAL A 235 3.50 -12.20 0.90
C VAL A 235 2.82 -11.00 1.56
N ALA A 236 1.64 -10.60 1.09
CA ALA A 236 0.88 -9.51 1.70
C ALA A 236 0.42 -9.86 3.13
N LEU A 237 0.04 -11.11 3.37
CA LEU A 237 -0.31 -11.60 4.71
C LEU A 237 0.91 -11.62 5.64
N SER A 238 2.08 -11.96 5.13
CA SER A 238 3.33 -11.94 5.89
C SER A 238 3.66 -10.53 6.36
N ALA A 239 3.60 -9.56 5.47
CA ALA A 239 3.83 -8.15 5.79
C ALA A 239 2.78 -7.61 6.78
N LEU A 240 1.52 -7.92 6.56
CA LEU A 240 0.42 -7.51 7.44
C LEU A 240 0.59 -8.07 8.86
N THR A 241 1.05 -9.32 8.98
CA THR A 241 1.33 -9.93 10.29
C THR A 241 2.41 -9.18 11.07
N MET A 242 3.47 -8.72 10.39
CA MET A 242 4.48 -7.86 11.01
C MET A 242 3.89 -6.52 11.46
N ALA A 243 3.04 -5.91 10.63
CA ALA A 243 2.34 -4.67 10.96
C ALA A 243 1.40 -4.82 12.16
N GLU A 244 0.67 -5.93 12.25
CA GLU A 244 -0.21 -6.22 13.37
C GLU A 244 0.52 -6.33 14.70
N TYR A 245 1.73 -6.87 14.74
CA TYR A 245 2.53 -6.91 15.96
C TYR A 245 2.86 -5.51 16.48
N PHE A 246 3.26 -4.61 15.61
CA PHE A 246 3.54 -3.23 16.00
C PHE A 246 2.28 -2.52 16.54
N ARG A 247 1.12 -2.74 15.90
CA ARG A 247 -0.15 -2.20 16.38
C ARG A 247 -0.59 -2.81 17.71
N ASP A 248 -0.62 -4.14 17.79
CA ASP A 248 -1.31 -4.85 18.88
C ASP A 248 -0.43 -5.02 20.13
N VAL A 249 0.88 -5.23 19.96
CA VAL A 249 1.82 -5.48 21.04
C VAL A 249 2.62 -4.23 21.41
N GLN A 250 3.24 -3.60 20.42
CA GLN A 250 4.06 -2.41 20.67
C GLN A 250 3.26 -1.12 20.78
N LYS A 251 1.96 -1.16 20.49
CA LYS A 251 1.07 -0.01 20.60
C LYS A 251 1.57 1.19 19.80
N GLN A 252 1.88 0.95 18.54
CA GLN A 252 2.33 1.96 17.58
C GLN A 252 1.36 2.08 16.41
N ASP A 253 1.27 3.27 15.85
CA ASP A 253 0.62 3.46 14.57
C ASP A 253 1.53 2.96 13.44
N VAL A 254 0.96 2.22 12.52
CA VAL A 254 1.69 1.55 11.43
C VAL A 254 1.18 2.04 10.09
N LEU A 255 2.09 2.31 9.18
CA LEU A 255 1.79 2.52 7.77
C LEU A 255 2.16 1.28 6.97
N LEU A 256 1.17 0.66 6.34
CA LEU A 256 1.35 -0.52 5.51
C LEU A 256 1.21 -0.17 4.04
N PHE A 257 2.26 -0.42 3.27
CA PHE A 257 2.23 -0.30 1.82
C PHE A 257 2.09 -1.67 1.17
N ILE A 258 1.20 -1.76 0.18
CA ILE A 258 1.04 -2.98 -0.64
C ILE A 258 1.20 -2.57 -2.10
N ASP A 259 2.25 -3.03 -2.72
CA ASP A 259 2.51 -2.79 -4.15
C ASP A 259 2.78 -4.14 -4.85
N ASN A 260 1.87 -4.68 -5.56
CA ASN A 260 0.58 -4.20 -6.04
C ASN A 260 -0.55 -5.14 -5.59
N ILE A 261 -1.65 -4.62 -5.07
CA ILE A 261 -2.77 -5.44 -4.59
C ILE A 261 -3.43 -6.28 -5.71
N PHE A 262 -3.40 -5.81 -6.95
CA PHE A 262 -3.89 -6.58 -8.09
C PHE A 262 -3.12 -7.90 -8.26
N ARG A 263 -1.82 -7.91 -7.98
CA ARG A 263 -1.00 -9.12 -8.07
C ARG A 263 -1.38 -10.18 -7.04
N PHE A 264 -1.85 -9.75 -5.88
CA PHE A 264 -2.45 -10.65 -4.88
C PHE A 264 -3.68 -11.35 -5.47
N THR A 265 -4.59 -10.62 -6.09
CA THR A 265 -5.77 -11.19 -6.74
C THR A 265 -5.40 -12.11 -7.91
N GLN A 266 -4.45 -11.72 -8.73
CA GLN A 266 -3.96 -12.52 -9.86
C GLN A 266 -3.36 -13.85 -9.36
N ALA A 267 -2.53 -13.82 -8.32
CA ALA A 267 -1.97 -15.02 -7.72
C ALA A 267 -3.05 -15.95 -7.16
N GLY A 268 -4.08 -15.39 -6.54
CA GLY A 268 -5.25 -16.16 -6.09
C GLY A 268 -5.99 -16.83 -7.22
N SER A 269 -6.14 -16.20 -8.38
CA SER A 269 -6.72 -16.78 -9.59
C SER A 269 -5.89 -17.95 -10.13
N GLU A 270 -4.57 -17.78 -10.18
CA GLU A 270 -3.65 -18.85 -10.59
C GLU A 270 -3.72 -20.05 -9.66
N VAL A 271 -3.68 -19.84 -8.35
CA VAL A 271 -3.81 -20.91 -7.35
C VAL A 271 -5.15 -21.61 -7.47
N SER A 272 -6.25 -20.89 -7.61
CA SER A 272 -7.59 -21.45 -7.77
C SER A 272 -7.70 -22.35 -9.00
N THR A 273 -7.13 -21.94 -10.11
CA THR A 273 -7.06 -22.73 -11.35
C THR A 273 -6.24 -24.01 -11.14
N LEU A 274 -5.08 -23.90 -10.50
CA LEU A 274 -4.21 -25.04 -10.20
C LEU A 274 -4.86 -26.04 -9.24
N LEU A 275 -5.72 -25.57 -8.33
CA LEU A 275 -6.51 -26.43 -7.45
C LEU A 275 -7.72 -27.07 -8.14
N GLY A 276 -7.96 -26.76 -9.41
CA GLY A 276 -9.08 -27.31 -10.17
C GLY A 276 -10.43 -26.71 -9.81
N ARG A 277 -10.48 -25.53 -9.21
CA ARG A 277 -11.74 -24.84 -8.94
C ARG A 277 -12.31 -24.24 -10.22
N MET A 278 -13.63 -24.32 -10.35
CA MET A 278 -14.33 -23.73 -11.50
C MET A 278 -14.20 -22.19 -11.42
N PRO A 279 -13.70 -21.52 -12.46
CA PRO A 279 -13.60 -20.06 -12.45
C PRO A 279 -14.97 -19.40 -12.46
N SER A 280 -15.06 -18.21 -11.88
CA SER A 280 -16.20 -17.32 -11.97
C SER A 280 -16.24 -16.60 -13.32
N ALA A 281 -17.14 -15.64 -13.48
CA ALA A 281 -17.17 -14.76 -14.64
C ALA A 281 -15.79 -14.08 -14.85
N VAL A 282 -15.40 -13.92 -16.10
CA VAL A 282 -14.12 -13.27 -16.50
C VAL A 282 -12.85 -14.04 -16.06
N GLY A 283 -13.00 -15.27 -15.56
CA GLY A 283 -11.87 -16.16 -15.25
C GLY A 283 -11.24 -15.98 -13.87
N TYR A 284 -11.81 -15.15 -13.00
CA TYR A 284 -11.36 -15.01 -11.61
C TYR A 284 -11.81 -16.18 -10.72
N GLN A 285 -11.14 -16.32 -9.57
CA GLN A 285 -11.49 -17.31 -8.55
C GLN A 285 -12.89 -17.06 -7.99
N PRO A 286 -13.64 -18.14 -7.65
CA PRO A 286 -14.99 -18.00 -7.08
C PRO A 286 -15.00 -17.36 -5.68
N ASN A 287 -13.90 -17.45 -4.95
CA ASN A 287 -13.72 -16.91 -3.60
C ASN A 287 -12.93 -15.58 -3.57
N LEU A 288 -12.92 -14.83 -4.66
CA LEU A 288 -12.20 -13.55 -4.77
C LEU A 288 -12.55 -12.57 -3.63
N ALA A 289 -13.85 -12.39 -3.37
CA ALA A 289 -14.31 -11.48 -2.33
C ALA A 289 -13.87 -11.93 -0.93
N ASP A 290 -13.90 -13.22 -0.66
CA ASP A 290 -13.48 -13.79 0.63
C ASP A 290 -11.97 -13.61 0.85
N GLU A 291 -11.16 -13.91 -0.15
CA GLU A 291 -9.70 -13.72 -0.06
C GLU A 291 -9.33 -12.25 0.17
N MET A 292 -9.97 -11.34 -0.57
CA MET A 292 -9.78 -9.91 -0.39
C MET A 292 -10.26 -9.46 0.99
N GLY A 293 -11.42 -9.93 1.45
CA GLY A 293 -11.97 -9.63 2.76
C GLY A 293 -11.07 -10.07 3.91
N ILE A 294 -10.53 -11.26 3.85
CA ILE A 294 -9.58 -11.79 4.86
C ILE A 294 -8.35 -10.89 5.00
N LEU A 295 -7.82 -10.37 3.91
CA LEU A 295 -6.72 -9.44 3.94
C LEU A 295 -7.15 -8.05 4.45
N GLN A 296 -8.18 -7.48 3.86
CA GLN A 296 -8.57 -6.08 4.07
C GLN A 296 -9.15 -5.81 5.47
N GLU A 297 -9.93 -6.74 6.03
CA GLU A 297 -10.56 -6.55 7.35
C GLU A 297 -9.56 -6.58 8.52
N ARG A 298 -8.36 -7.10 8.31
CA ARG A 298 -7.27 -7.05 9.29
C ARG A 298 -6.63 -5.65 9.37
N ILE A 299 -6.77 -4.86 8.30
CA ILE A 299 -6.23 -3.51 8.18
C ILE A 299 -7.23 -2.54 8.77
N THR A 300 -7.07 -2.18 10.03
CA THR A 300 -8.02 -1.34 10.75
C THR A 300 -7.38 -0.68 11.97
N SER A 301 -8.10 0.29 12.55
CA SER A 301 -7.79 0.85 13.86
C SER A 301 -8.32 -0.03 14.97
N THR A 302 -7.47 -0.39 15.91
CA THR A 302 -7.86 -0.88 17.22
C THR A 302 -7.83 0.26 18.22
N ARG A 303 -8.33 0.05 19.45
CA ARG A 303 -8.40 1.11 20.45
C ARG A 303 -7.05 1.79 20.71
N GLY A 304 -6.91 2.99 20.18
CA GLY A 304 -5.76 3.87 20.34
C GLY A 304 -4.63 3.70 19.31
N HIS A 305 -4.63 2.64 18.51
CA HIS A 305 -3.57 2.38 17.52
C HIS A 305 -4.13 1.85 16.20
N SER A 306 -3.42 2.12 15.11
CA SER A 306 -3.93 1.85 13.77
C SER A 306 -2.91 1.21 12.85
N ILE A 307 -3.43 0.47 11.85
CA ILE A 307 -2.73 0.20 10.60
C ILE A 307 -3.45 0.98 9.51
N THR A 308 -2.78 1.97 8.95
CA THR A 308 -3.25 2.70 7.77
C THR A 308 -2.56 2.13 6.55
N SER A 309 -3.29 1.78 5.49
CA SER A 309 -2.68 1.19 4.30
C SER A 309 -2.79 2.08 3.07
N LEU A 310 -1.68 2.16 2.33
CA LEU A 310 -1.65 2.64 0.95
C LEU A 310 -1.45 1.44 0.04
N GLN A 311 -2.40 1.20 -0.85
CA GLN A 311 -2.41 0.05 -1.74
C GLN A 311 -2.33 0.52 -3.18
N ALA A 312 -1.22 0.22 -3.85
CA ALA A 312 -1.11 0.48 -5.26
C ALA A 312 -2.05 -0.48 -6.01
N ILE A 313 -2.89 0.07 -6.87
CA ILE A 313 -3.90 -0.68 -7.62
C ILE A 313 -3.63 -0.51 -9.11
N TYR A 314 -3.43 -1.64 -9.78
CA TYR A 314 -3.44 -1.70 -11.23
C TYR A 314 -4.85 -2.02 -11.72
N VAL A 315 -5.32 -1.24 -12.69
CA VAL A 315 -6.63 -1.44 -13.31
C VAL A 315 -6.40 -1.95 -14.73
N PRO A 316 -6.70 -3.24 -15.00
CA PRO A 316 -6.50 -3.82 -16.32
C PRO A 316 -7.30 -3.09 -17.40
N ALA A 317 -6.64 -2.67 -18.47
CA ALA A 317 -7.25 -1.95 -19.60
C ALA A 317 -8.05 -0.68 -19.20
N ASP A 318 -7.72 -0.09 -18.05
CA ASP A 318 -8.47 1.04 -17.45
C ASP A 318 -9.97 0.74 -17.21
N ASP A 319 -10.31 -0.55 -17.09
CA ASP A 319 -11.67 -1.01 -16.82
C ASP A 319 -11.93 -1.16 -15.33
N TYR A 320 -12.56 -0.16 -14.74
CA TYR A 320 -12.95 -0.13 -13.33
C TYR A 320 -14.07 -1.12 -12.98
N THR A 321 -14.71 -1.73 -13.98
CA THR A 321 -15.75 -2.75 -13.78
C THR A 321 -15.19 -4.17 -13.71
N ASP A 322 -13.89 -4.34 -13.99
CA ASP A 322 -13.20 -5.61 -13.80
C ASP A 322 -13.34 -6.09 -12.34
N PRO A 323 -13.66 -7.37 -12.09
CA PRO A 323 -13.93 -7.89 -10.75
C PRO A 323 -12.81 -7.65 -9.73
N ALA A 324 -11.55 -7.66 -10.14
CA ALA A 324 -10.43 -7.46 -9.21
C ALA A 324 -10.37 -6.04 -8.65
N PRO A 325 -10.28 -4.96 -9.46
CA PRO A 325 -10.36 -3.61 -8.93
C PRO A 325 -11.72 -3.32 -8.27
N ALA A 326 -12.84 -3.77 -8.83
CA ALA A 326 -14.16 -3.54 -8.26
C ALA A 326 -14.29 -4.09 -6.83
N THR A 327 -13.79 -5.30 -6.57
CA THR A 327 -13.78 -5.90 -5.23
C THR A 327 -12.85 -5.13 -4.28
N THR A 328 -11.71 -4.68 -4.77
CA THR A 328 -10.78 -3.86 -3.97
C THR A 328 -11.40 -2.52 -3.59
N PHE A 329 -12.06 -1.84 -4.54
CA PHE A 329 -12.73 -0.55 -4.30
C PHE A 329 -13.75 -0.59 -3.18
N ALA A 330 -14.47 -1.69 -3.03
CA ALA A 330 -15.46 -1.85 -1.96
C ALA A 330 -14.87 -1.72 -0.56
N HIS A 331 -13.58 -1.95 -0.39
CA HIS A 331 -12.87 -1.84 0.90
C HIS A 331 -12.20 -0.48 1.11
N LEU A 332 -12.07 0.36 0.09
CA LEU A 332 -11.31 1.61 0.19
C LEU A 332 -12.08 2.71 0.91
N ASP A 333 -11.36 3.45 1.73
CA ASP A 333 -11.86 4.66 2.42
C ASP A 333 -11.52 5.94 1.64
N ALA A 334 -10.44 5.92 0.88
CA ALA A 334 -10.03 7.02 0.02
C ALA A 334 -9.30 6.49 -1.22
N THR A 335 -9.30 7.29 -2.28
CA THR A 335 -8.51 7.03 -3.48
C THR A 335 -7.66 8.24 -3.81
N THR A 336 -6.40 7.99 -4.18
CA THR A 336 -5.48 9.00 -4.69
C THR A 336 -5.12 8.64 -6.12
N GLU A 337 -5.55 9.44 -7.07
CA GLU A 337 -5.23 9.27 -8.48
C GLU A 337 -4.10 10.21 -8.88
N LEU A 338 -3.00 9.64 -9.38
CA LEU A 338 -1.85 10.39 -9.90
C LEU A 338 -2.03 10.62 -11.39
N SER A 339 -2.02 11.87 -11.80
CA SER A 339 -2.28 12.31 -13.18
C SER A 339 -0.99 12.54 -13.95
N ARG A 340 -0.88 11.93 -15.13
CA ARG A 340 0.22 12.20 -16.05
C ARG A 340 0.17 13.64 -16.59
N GLU A 341 -1.03 14.19 -16.78
CA GLU A 341 -1.19 15.57 -17.21
C GLU A 341 -0.62 16.57 -16.19
N ILE A 342 -0.92 16.36 -14.91
CA ILE A 342 -0.40 17.18 -13.81
C ILE A 342 1.13 17.01 -13.69
N ALA A 343 1.63 15.77 -13.77
CA ALA A 343 3.05 15.49 -13.74
C ALA A 343 3.81 16.14 -14.91
N SER A 344 3.23 16.17 -16.11
CA SER A 344 3.85 16.81 -17.29
C SER A 344 3.96 18.32 -17.16
N LYS A 345 3.16 18.94 -16.30
CA LYS A 345 3.26 20.38 -15.94
C LYS A 345 4.29 20.64 -14.84
N GLY A 346 4.97 19.60 -14.34
CA GLY A 346 5.94 19.71 -13.25
C GLY A 346 5.32 19.93 -11.87
N LEU A 347 4.03 19.70 -11.72
CA LEU A 347 3.30 19.87 -10.46
C LEU A 347 3.34 18.57 -9.65
N TYR A 348 4.04 18.57 -8.53
CA TYR A 348 4.18 17.40 -7.64
C TYR A 348 3.78 17.73 -6.19
N PRO A 349 3.18 16.79 -5.45
CA PRO A 349 2.69 15.49 -5.92
C PRO A 349 1.63 15.63 -7.02
N ALA A 350 1.69 14.79 -8.05
CA ALA A 350 0.82 14.88 -9.21
C ALA A 350 -0.59 14.30 -8.96
N VAL A 351 -1.16 14.59 -7.81
CA VAL A 351 -2.49 14.15 -7.41
C VAL A 351 -3.56 14.91 -8.17
N ASP A 352 -4.47 14.19 -8.82
CA ASP A 352 -5.66 14.78 -9.44
C ASP A 352 -6.74 14.99 -8.35
N PRO A 353 -7.00 16.25 -7.96
CA PRO A 353 -7.94 16.53 -6.89
C PRO A 353 -9.41 16.31 -7.26
N LEU A 354 -9.72 16.23 -8.55
CA LEU A 354 -11.08 16.01 -9.03
C LEU A 354 -11.39 14.53 -9.23
N ALA A 355 -10.40 13.72 -9.60
CA ALA A 355 -10.54 12.27 -9.76
C ALA A 355 -10.37 11.51 -8.43
N SER A 356 -9.64 12.07 -7.49
CA SER A 356 -9.41 11.47 -6.17
C SER A 356 -10.61 11.67 -5.24
N THR A 357 -10.84 10.71 -4.34
CA THR A 357 -12.00 10.70 -3.44
C THR A 357 -11.61 10.40 -2.00
N SER A 358 -12.43 10.81 -1.04
CA SER A 358 -12.30 10.45 0.36
C SER A 358 -13.67 10.34 1.02
N ARG A 359 -13.87 9.25 1.76
CA ARG A 359 -15.09 9.00 2.52
C ARG A 359 -15.32 10.02 3.64
N ILE A 360 -14.22 10.53 4.23
CA ILE A 360 -14.29 11.49 5.33
C ILE A 360 -14.34 12.95 4.88
N LEU A 361 -14.39 13.25 3.59
CA LEU A 361 -14.65 14.60 3.11
C LEU A 361 -16.13 14.96 3.32
N ASP A 362 -16.48 15.12 4.58
CA ASP A 362 -17.83 15.35 5.10
C ASP A 362 -17.72 16.20 6.39
N PRO A 363 -18.55 17.22 6.58
CA PRO A 363 -18.45 18.11 7.76
C PRO A 363 -18.54 17.39 9.10
N ARG A 364 -19.17 16.21 9.15
CA ARG A 364 -19.26 15.40 10.36
C ARG A 364 -17.92 14.85 10.85
N TYR A 365 -16.96 14.65 9.92
CA TYR A 365 -15.65 14.08 10.25
C TYR A 365 -14.54 15.13 10.30
N ILE A 366 -14.52 16.07 9.36
CA ILE A 366 -13.44 17.04 9.19
C ILE A 366 -13.79 18.45 9.67
N GLY A 367 -15.05 18.69 10.02
CA GLY A 367 -15.53 20.01 10.42
C GLY A 367 -16.05 20.86 9.26
N ALA A 368 -16.86 21.87 9.61
CA ALA A 368 -17.55 22.70 8.63
C ALA A 368 -16.61 23.56 7.79
N ASP A 369 -15.58 24.15 8.38
CA ASP A 369 -14.65 25.05 7.70
C ASP A 369 -13.80 24.30 6.68
N HIS A 370 -13.24 23.16 7.06
CA HIS A 370 -12.46 22.32 6.14
C HIS A 370 -13.32 21.90 4.94
N TYR A 371 -14.51 21.39 5.19
CA TYR A 371 -15.43 20.96 4.13
C TYR A 371 -15.83 22.11 3.20
N ARG A 372 -16.13 23.30 3.76
CA ARG A 372 -16.47 24.50 2.98
C ARG A 372 -15.35 24.90 2.03
N VAL A 373 -14.13 25.00 2.55
CA VAL A 373 -12.97 25.41 1.75
C VAL A 373 -12.62 24.35 0.69
N ALA A 374 -12.61 23.07 1.05
CA ALA A 374 -12.39 21.98 0.10
C ALA A 374 -13.43 21.96 -1.03
N THR A 375 -14.69 22.17 -0.70
CA THR A 375 -15.78 22.24 -1.69
C THR A 375 -15.60 23.44 -2.63
N ALA A 376 -15.27 24.61 -2.08
CA ALA A 376 -15.04 25.82 -2.87
C ALA A 376 -13.84 25.64 -3.84
N VAL A 377 -12.74 25.05 -3.36
CA VAL A 377 -11.57 24.74 -4.20
C VAL A 377 -11.94 23.77 -5.32
N LYS A 378 -12.64 22.70 -5.02
CA LYS A 378 -13.09 21.73 -6.03
C LYS A 378 -14.01 22.34 -7.07
N GLN A 379 -14.93 23.22 -6.65
CA GLN A 379 -15.83 23.93 -7.58
C GLN A 379 -15.06 24.83 -8.54
N ILE A 380 -14.07 25.58 -8.04
CA ILE A 380 -13.22 26.44 -8.88
C ILE A 380 -12.42 25.59 -9.88
N LEU A 381 -11.83 24.50 -9.44
CA LEU A 381 -11.07 23.60 -10.30
C LEU A 381 -11.95 22.92 -11.36
N GLN A 382 -13.16 22.49 -10.98
CA GLN A 382 -14.13 21.89 -11.89
C GLN A 382 -14.58 22.89 -12.95
N LYS A 383 -14.96 24.10 -12.53
CA LYS A 383 -15.35 25.17 -13.45
C LYS A 383 -14.21 25.54 -14.42
N ASN A 384 -12.99 25.61 -13.91
CA ASN A 384 -11.82 25.84 -14.77
C ASN A 384 -11.62 24.73 -15.80
N LYS A 385 -11.80 23.47 -15.42
CA LYS A 385 -11.73 22.34 -16.35
C LYS A 385 -12.76 22.45 -17.48
N GLU A 386 -13.98 22.80 -17.15
CA GLU A 386 -15.04 23.03 -18.15
C GLU A 386 -14.72 24.20 -19.09
N LEU A 387 -14.13 25.27 -18.57
CA LEU A 387 -13.75 26.44 -19.35
C LEU A 387 -12.54 26.20 -20.28
N GLN A 388 -11.70 25.19 -20.00
CA GLN A 388 -10.52 24.90 -20.83
C GLN A 388 -10.88 24.56 -22.29
N GLU A 389 -11.99 23.89 -22.51
CA GLU A 389 -12.48 23.59 -23.87
C GLU A 389 -12.84 24.86 -24.63
N ILE A 390 -13.46 25.82 -23.96
CA ILE A 390 -13.80 27.13 -24.54
C ILE A 390 -12.53 27.94 -24.80
N ILE A 391 -11.61 27.96 -23.84
CA ILE A 391 -10.32 28.68 -23.95
C ILE A 391 -9.49 28.16 -25.13
N ALA A 392 -9.48 26.83 -25.33
CA ALA A 392 -8.72 26.20 -26.41
C ALA A 392 -9.23 26.60 -27.80
N ILE A 393 -10.53 26.90 -27.93
CA ILE A 393 -11.15 27.25 -29.22
C ILE A 393 -11.21 28.75 -29.45
N LEU A 394 -11.60 29.53 -28.45
CA LEU A 394 -11.92 30.94 -28.56
C LEU A 394 -10.89 31.89 -27.90
N GLY A 395 -10.05 31.35 -27.03
CA GLY A 395 -9.11 32.14 -26.21
C GLY A 395 -9.72 32.64 -24.90
N VAL A 396 -8.85 33.11 -24.00
CA VAL A 396 -9.24 33.59 -22.66
C VAL A 396 -10.05 34.91 -22.74
N ASP A 397 -9.79 35.71 -23.76
CA ASP A 397 -10.39 37.05 -23.90
C ASP A 397 -11.90 36.99 -24.12
N GLU A 398 -12.40 35.89 -24.66
CA GLU A 398 -13.83 35.69 -24.92
C GLU A 398 -14.63 35.22 -23.68
N LEU A 399 -13.96 34.98 -22.57
CA LEU A 399 -14.62 34.62 -21.30
C LEU A 399 -15.29 35.85 -20.68
N SER A 400 -16.37 35.59 -19.91
CA SER A 400 -16.94 36.60 -19.02
C SER A 400 -15.92 37.06 -17.96
N GLU A 401 -16.08 38.27 -17.42
CA GLU A 401 -15.19 38.75 -16.36
C GLU A 401 -15.20 37.83 -15.11
N GLU A 402 -16.36 37.25 -14.78
CA GLU A 402 -16.49 36.27 -13.70
C GLU A 402 -15.69 34.99 -13.98
N ASP A 403 -15.77 34.47 -15.21
CA ASP A 403 -15.04 33.27 -15.61
C ASP A 403 -13.52 33.53 -15.68
N LYS A 404 -13.08 34.72 -16.09
CA LYS A 404 -11.67 35.11 -16.04
C LYS A 404 -11.11 35.08 -14.62
N VAL A 405 -11.88 35.57 -13.63
CA VAL A 405 -11.52 35.51 -12.22
C VAL A 405 -11.40 34.07 -11.75
N VAL A 406 -12.35 33.21 -12.10
CA VAL A 406 -12.33 31.77 -11.76
C VAL A 406 -11.08 31.10 -12.33
N VAL A 407 -10.77 31.32 -13.61
CA VAL A 407 -9.58 30.74 -14.27
C VAL A 407 -8.29 31.24 -13.61
N SER A 408 -8.20 32.50 -13.29
CA SER A 408 -7.06 33.11 -12.63
C SER A 408 -6.82 32.52 -11.23
N ARG A 409 -7.87 32.38 -10.44
CA ARG A 409 -7.78 31.74 -9.12
C ARG A 409 -7.48 30.25 -9.23
N ALA A 410 -8.08 29.55 -10.18
CA ALA A 410 -7.81 28.13 -10.42
C ALA A 410 -6.34 27.86 -10.75
N ARG A 411 -5.70 28.70 -11.55
CA ARG A 411 -4.26 28.58 -11.85
C ARG A 411 -3.40 28.75 -10.60
N ARG A 412 -3.72 29.72 -9.73
CA ARG A 412 -3.03 29.88 -8.44
C ARG A 412 -3.23 28.67 -7.55
N ILE A 413 -4.45 28.17 -7.45
CA ILE A 413 -4.78 26.96 -6.69
C ILE A 413 -3.99 25.76 -7.21
N GLN A 414 -3.95 25.54 -8.52
CA GLN A 414 -3.18 24.44 -9.12
C GLN A 414 -1.68 24.53 -8.79
N GLN A 415 -1.10 25.73 -8.88
CA GLN A 415 0.29 25.95 -8.50
C GLN A 415 0.51 25.72 -7.00
N PHE A 416 -0.41 26.17 -6.16
CA PHE A 416 -0.29 26.06 -4.71
C PHE A 416 -0.56 24.63 -4.18
N LEU A 417 -1.26 23.80 -4.93
CA LEU A 417 -1.39 22.36 -4.63
C LEU A 417 -0.06 21.61 -4.79
N SER A 418 0.87 22.12 -5.59
CA SER A 418 2.24 21.61 -5.60
C SER A 418 2.96 21.95 -4.30
N GLN A 419 3.87 21.09 -3.89
CA GLN A 419 4.57 21.24 -2.61
C GLN A 419 5.95 20.62 -2.70
N ASN A 420 6.92 21.23 -2.03
CA ASN A 420 8.23 20.64 -1.85
C ASN A 420 8.14 19.37 -1.03
N THR A 421 8.70 18.29 -1.56
CA THR A 421 8.75 17.01 -0.86
C THR A 421 10.18 16.74 -0.36
N TYR A 422 10.30 16.04 0.76
CA TYR A 422 11.61 15.66 1.32
C TYR A 422 12.39 14.77 0.34
N MET A 423 11.68 13.88 -0.36
CA MET A 423 12.30 12.97 -1.32
C MET A 423 12.82 13.68 -2.58
N ALA A 424 12.21 14.80 -2.96
CA ALA A 424 12.64 15.58 -4.12
C ALA A 424 13.84 16.49 -3.84
N LYS A 425 14.26 16.70 -2.59
CA LYS A 425 15.38 17.55 -2.21
C LYS A 425 16.66 17.27 -3.00
N LYS A 426 16.94 16.00 -3.28
CA LYS A 426 18.12 15.58 -4.07
C LYS A 426 18.14 16.17 -5.49
N PHE A 427 16.96 16.34 -6.07
CA PHE A 427 16.79 16.80 -7.46
C PHE A 427 16.56 18.30 -7.54
N THR A 428 15.85 18.86 -6.56
CA THR A 428 15.46 20.28 -6.58
C THR A 428 16.39 21.19 -5.78
N GLY A 429 17.16 20.63 -4.86
CA GLY A 429 17.96 21.38 -3.89
C GLY A 429 17.14 22.13 -2.84
N VAL A 430 15.81 21.99 -2.87
CA VAL A 430 14.88 22.67 -1.96
C VAL A 430 14.44 21.72 -0.86
N GLU A 431 14.42 22.22 0.37
CA GLU A 431 13.97 21.43 1.54
C GLU A 431 12.48 21.07 1.41
N GLY A 432 12.11 19.88 1.89
CA GLY A 432 10.72 19.48 1.97
C GLY A 432 9.95 20.31 2.99
N SER A 433 8.64 20.41 2.81
CA SER A 433 7.76 21.14 3.71
C SER A 433 6.62 20.27 4.21
N THR A 434 6.25 20.45 5.48
CA THR A 434 5.04 19.90 6.09
C THR A 434 4.14 21.07 6.44
N VAL A 435 2.90 21.06 5.94
CA VAL A 435 1.93 22.13 6.19
C VAL A 435 0.80 21.58 7.06
N PRO A 436 0.62 22.10 8.27
CA PRO A 436 -0.51 21.70 9.13
C PRO A 436 -1.85 21.96 8.44
N ILE A 437 -2.83 21.08 8.66
CA ILE A 437 -4.14 21.19 8.00
C ILE A 437 -4.83 22.53 8.27
N LYS A 438 -4.68 23.07 9.47
CA LYS A 438 -5.24 24.38 9.81
C LYS A 438 -4.69 25.49 8.92
N GLU A 439 -3.38 25.52 8.71
CA GLU A 439 -2.72 26.49 7.84
C GLU A 439 -3.13 26.27 6.37
N THR A 440 -3.26 25.04 5.94
CA THR A 440 -3.74 24.70 4.60
C THR A 440 -5.16 25.23 4.36
N ILE A 441 -6.08 25.03 5.29
CA ILE A 441 -7.45 25.55 5.21
C ILE A 441 -7.46 27.07 5.13
N GLU A 442 -6.75 27.74 6.03
CA GLU A 442 -6.67 29.21 6.05
C GLU A 442 -6.06 29.77 4.76
N SER A 443 -5.01 29.13 4.26
CA SER A 443 -4.32 29.57 3.03
C SER A 443 -5.22 29.45 1.79
N PHE A 444 -5.88 28.32 1.61
CA PHE A 444 -6.78 28.13 0.47
C PHE A 444 -8.04 28.99 0.57
N ASP A 445 -8.55 29.22 1.77
CA ASP A 445 -9.70 30.10 1.98
C ASP A 445 -9.38 31.53 1.55
N ALA A 446 -8.19 32.05 1.87
CA ALA A 446 -7.73 33.36 1.43
C ALA A 446 -7.60 33.44 -0.11
N ILE A 447 -7.08 32.40 -0.76
CA ILE A 447 -6.98 32.36 -2.24
C ILE A 447 -8.38 32.36 -2.88
N VAL A 448 -9.28 31.56 -2.36
CA VAL A 448 -10.67 31.45 -2.86
C VAL A 448 -11.42 32.77 -2.71
N LYS A 449 -11.22 33.49 -1.62
CA LYS A 449 -11.82 34.81 -1.37
C LYS A 449 -11.26 35.92 -2.25
N GLY A 450 -10.10 35.72 -2.83
CA GLY A 450 -9.45 36.68 -3.72
C GLY A 450 -8.41 37.57 -3.04
N ASP A 451 -8.06 37.31 -1.81
CA ASP A 451 -7.06 38.10 -1.06
C ASP A 451 -5.68 38.11 -1.75
N PHE A 452 -5.41 37.13 -2.58
CA PHE A 452 -4.16 36.94 -3.33
C PHE A 452 -4.30 37.13 -4.85
N ASP A 453 -5.37 37.71 -5.33
CA ASP A 453 -5.59 37.93 -6.78
C ASP A 453 -4.51 38.84 -7.40
N HIS A 454 -3.84 39.68 -6.61
CA HIS A 454 -2.75 40.56 -7.01
C HIS A 454 -1.37 39.87 -7.11
N VAL A 455 -1.24 38.66 -6.59
CA VAL A 455 0.02 37.91 -6.53
C VAL A 455 0.18 37.08 -7.81
N ALA A 456 1.39 37.10 -8.41
CA ALA A 456 1.65 36.31 -9.62
C ALA A 456 1.57 34.81 -9.35
N GLU A 457 1.06 34.07 -10.33
CA GLU A 457 0.89 32.59 -10.26
C GLU A 457 2.19 31.85 -9.86
N GLN A 458 3.33 32.32 -10.34
CA GLN A 458 4.65 31.71 -10.09
C GLN A 458 5.05 31.72 -8.60
N ALA A 459 4.51 32.66 -7.81
CA ALA A 459 4.77 32.71 -6.36
C ALA A 459 4.15 31.51 -5.60
N PHE A 460 3.14 30.88 -6.16
CA PHE A 460 2.45 29.73 -5.56
C PHE A 460 3.08 28.38 -5.89
N PHE A 461 4.02 28.35 -6.83
CA PHE A 461 4.63 27.12 -7.29
C PHE A 461 5.60 26.54 -6.28
N ASN A 462 5.39 25.26 -5.91
CA ASN A 462 6.31 24.45 -5.14
C ASN A 462 6.74 25.09 -3.81
N VAL A 463 5.77 25.55 -3.05
CA VAL A 463 5.93 26.19 -1.73
C VAL A 463 5.17 25.41 -0.65
N GLY A 464 5.45 25.70 0.60
CA GLY A 464 4.71 25.18 1.75
C GLY A 464 3.42 25.95 2.02
N GLY A 465 3.39 26.78 3.06
CA GLY A 465 2.24 27.59 3.43
C GLY A 465 2.15 28.91 2.68
N ILE A 466 1.13 29.70 3.02
CA ILE A 466 0.90 31.01 2.38
C ILE A 466 2.00 32.02 2.67
N GLY A 467 2.67 31.91 3.81
CA GLY A 467 3.83 32.75 4.15
C GLY A 467 4.97 32.63 3.13
N ASP A 468 5.23 31.44 2.62
CA ASP A 468 6.22 31.18 1.59
C ASP A 468 5.85 31.87 0.26
N VAL A 469 4.55 31.94 -0.04
CA VAL A 469 4.02 32.65 -1.21
C VAL A 469 4.34 34.15 -1.10
N GLU A 470 4.11 34.76 0.06
CA GLU A 470 4.38 36.17 0.31
C GLU A 470 5.88 36.50 0.20
N GLU A 471 6.73 35.64 0.77
CA GLU A 471 8.20 35.81 0.67
C GLU A 471 8.66 35.69 -0.79
N LYS A 472 8.19 34.66 -1.49
CA LYS A 472 8.55 34.46 -2.90
C LYS A 472 8.04 35.58 -3.79
N TRP A 473 6.84 36.10 -3.51
CA TRP A 473 6.31 37.27 -4.22
C TRP A 473 7.16 38.51 -4.01
N ALA A 474 7.58 38.76 -2.77
CA ALA A 474 8.48 39.88 -2.46
C ALA A 474 9.84 39.77 -3.17
N GLN A 475 10.37 38.55 -3.36
CA GLN A 475 11.59 38.32 -4.14
C GLN A 475 11.37 38.61 -5.62
N ILE A 476 10.29 38.07 -6.23
CA ILE A 476 9.95 38.33 -7.64
C ILE A 476 9.80 39.83 -7.93
N GLN A 477 9.18 40.57 -7.02
CA GLN A 477 9.04 42.02 -7.16
C GLN A 477 10.40 42.77 -7.12
N LYS A 478 11.34 42.32 -6.29
CA LYS A 478 12.70 42.90 -6.22
C LYS A 478 13.53 42.61 -7.47
N GLU A 479 13.36 41.43 -8.07
CA GLU A 479 14.06 41.04 -9.29
C GLU A 479 13.55 41.79 -10.54
N ASN A 480 12.28 42.22 -10.51
CA ASN A 480 11.64 42.98 -11.59
C ASN A 480 11.71 44.48 -11.42
N ALA A 481 12.25 44.98 -10.31
CA ALA A 481 12.45 46.41 -10.02
C ALA A 481 13.87 46.87 -10.35
#